data_4a74e20fc31de86e47674894acd93b11
#
_entry.id   4a74e20fc31de86e47674894acd93b11
#
_cell.length_a   1.000
_cell.length_b   1.000
_cell.length_c   1.000
_cell.angle_alpha   90.00
_cell.angle_beta   90.00
_cell.angle_gamma   90.00
#
_symmetry.space_group_name_H-M   'P 1'
#
loop_
_entity.id
_entity.type
_entity.pdbx_description
1 polymer ?
#
loop_
_entity_poly.entity_id
_entity_poly.type
_entity_poly.pdbx_seq_one_letter_code
_entity_poly.pdbx_strand_id
1 'polypeptide(L)'
;VSVFGTHVSVDLIAGLPYQSADSLVSDLDEILESGASHVSLYSLTVEDGTPLAQKKEQGTVELPSPEGADDLWILGRDRLISRGLQHYEVSNFAVPGLESLHNMRYWRMESWIGIGPSASTTLVDEAEGTAVRRSVGADVGAYIQGRPIIQQERIDRRTLMEEMIMMGLRTTGGIDEGRFFSRFGWTAEALIADTLHRWRSRSLAHPSRPALTEGGLLLLNQFLKQALEELEAKVPSTPGIPGGFTDKSEKPLD
;
A
#
# COMPACT_ATOMS: atom_id res chain seq x y z
N VAL A 1 18.98 -8.33 16.44
CA VAL A 1 19.70 -7.08 16.15
C VAL A 1 21.21 -7.24 16.32
N SER A 2 21.68 -7.96 17.36
CA SER A 2 23.13 -8.17 17.57
C SER A 2 23.90 -8.77 16.37
N VAL A 3 23.21 -9.51 15.50
CA VAL A 3 23.79 -10.12 14.28
C VAL A 3 23.63 -9.21 13.05
N PHE A 4 22.49 -8.53 12.92
CA PHE A 4 22.12 -7.76 11.72
C PHE A 4 22.27 -6.24 11.90
N GLY A 5 22.76 -5.79 13.05
CA GLY A 5 22.82 -4.37 13.39
C GLY A 5 21.42 -3.76 13.50
N THR A 6 21.26 -2.53 13.02
CA THR A 6 19.96 -1.80 13.05
C THR A 6 19.05 -2.11 11.85
N HIS A 7 19.46 -2.96 10.92
CA HIS A 7 18.68 -3.29 9.70
C HIS A 7 17.71 -4.47 9.97
N VAL A 8 16.87 -4.31 10.97
CA VAL A 8 15.85 -5.32 11.35
C VAL A 8 14.48 -4.67 11.27
N SER A 9 13.58 -5.32 10.54
CA SER A 9 12.15 -5.01 10.49
C SER A 9 11.37 -6.03 11.31
N VAL A 10 10.38 -5.57 12.05
CA VAL A 10 9.46 -6.43 12.82
C VAL A 10 8.04 -6.10 12.41
N ASP A 11 7.26 -7.14 12.14
CA ASP A 11 5.83 -7.00 11.81
C ASP A 11 4.99 -7.29 13.06
N LEU A 12 4.03 -6.41 13.36
CA LEU A 12 3.11 -6.50 14.47
C LEU A 12 1.68 -6.30 13.99
N ILE A 13 0.73 -6.97 14.62
CA ILE A 13 -0.69 -6.83 14.33
C ILE A 13 -1.41 -6.27 15.55
N ALA A 14 -2.10 -5.15 15.37
CA ALA A 14 -3.03 -4.59 16.34
C ALA A 14 -4.44 -5.17 16.14
N GLY A 15 -5.19 -5.33 17.23
CA GLY A 15 -6.56 -5.86 17.19
C GLY A 15 -6.64 -7.38 17.24
N LEU A 16 -5.60 -8.07 17.69
CA LEU A 16 -5.62 -9.52 17.91
C LEU A 16 -6.66 -9.92 18.96
N PRO A 17 -7.18 -11.16 18.92
CA PRO A 17 -8.00 -11.68 20.00
C PRO A 17 -7.32 -11.52 21.37
N TYR A 18 -8.08 -11.03 22.34
CA TYR A 18 -7.62 -10.81 23.72
C TYR A 18 -6.46 -9.79 23.89
N GLN A 19 -6.07 -9.09 22.83
CA GLN A 19 -5.05 -8.05 22.93
C GLN A 19 -5.59 -6.86 23.71
N SER A 20 -4.85 -6.43 24.75
CA SER A 20 -5.12 -5.21 25.50
C SER A 20 -4.16 -4.08 25.08
N ALA A 21 -4.50 -2.84 25.46
CA ALA A 21 -3.61 -1.70 25.28
C ALA A 21 -2.24 -1.93 25.96
N ASP A 22 -2.24 -2.47 27.19
CA ASP A 22 -1.01 -2.74 27.94
C ASP A 22 -0.15 -3.81 27.25
N SER A 23 -0.77 -4.91 26.74
CA SER A 23 -0.03 -5.97 26.05
C SER A 23 0.58 -5.44 24.74
N LEU A 24 -0.17 -4.65 23.94
CA LEU A 24 0.36 -4.06 22.73
C LEU A 24 1.54 -3.12 23.00
N VAL A 25 1.43 -2.26 24.03
CA VAL A 25 2.53 -1.36 24.42
C VAL A 25 3.75 -2.13 24.89
N SER A 26 3.54 -3.20 25.67
CA SER A 26 4.64 -4.08 26.10
C SER A 26 5.37 -4.72 24.94
N ASP A 27 4.63 -5.27 23.96
CA ASP A 27 5.21 -5.88 22.78
C ASP A 27 6.02 -4.86 21.94
N LEU A 28 5.47 -3.66 21.77
CA LEU A 28 6.17 -2.57 21.07
C LEU A 28 7.44 -2.13 21.78
N ASP A 29 7.40 -2.01 23.10
CA ASP A 29 8.58 -1.63 23.89
C ASP A 29 9.68 -2.70 23.81
N GLU A 30 9.34 -3.97 23.89
CA GLU A 30 10.28 -5.07 23.70
C GLU A 30 10.93 -5.06 22.30
N ILE A 31 10.13 -4.82 21.26
CA ILE A 31 10.61 -4.68 19.88
C ILE A 31 11.62 -3.52 19.78
N LEU A 32 11.27 -2.36 20.32
CA LEU A 32 12.12 -1.17 20.25
C LEU A 32 13.40 -1.31 21.10
N GLU A 33 13.32 -1.91 22.27
CA GLU A 33 14.47 -2.24 23.12
C GLU A 33 15.41 -3.26 22.47
N SER A 34 14.90 -4.13 21.60
CA SER A 34 15.73 -5.02 20.79
C SER A 34 16.62 -4.26 19.80
N GLY A 35 16.33 -2.99 19.51
CA GLY A 35 17.04 -2.13 18.56
C GLY A 35 16.53 -2.26 17.12
N ALA A 36 15.31 -2.78 16.91
CA ALA A 36 14.67 -2.76 15.59
C ALA A 36 14.48 -1.32 15.11
N SER A 37 14.85 -1.06 13.85
CA SER A 37 14.79 0.27 13.25
C SER A 37 13.58 0.48 12.34
N HIS A 38 12.83 -0.58 12.10
CA HIS A 38 11.63 -0.58 11.25
C HIS A 38 10.56 -1.47 11.88
N VAL A 39 9.33 -0.98 11.92
CA VAL A 39 8.16 -1.72 12.43
C VAL A 39 7.02 -1.58 11.44
N SER A 40 6.45 -2.69 11.02
CA SER A 40 5.17 -2.73 10.32
C SER A 40 4.07 -2.97 11.35
N LEU A 41 3.15 -2.04 11.50
CA LEU A 41 1.99 -2.15 12.39
C LEU A 41 0.71 -2.27 11.55
N TYR A 42 0.19 -3.48 11.47
CA TYR A 42 -1.04 -3.77 10.74
C TYR A 42 -2.25 -3.79 11.67
N SER A 43 -3.42 -3.42 11.14
CA SER A 43 -4.70 -3.73 11.78
C SER A 43 -5.15 -5.13 11.36
N LEU A 44 -5.65 -5.93 12.31
CA LEU A 44 -6.14 -7.28 12.02
C LEU A 44 -7.30 -7.23 11.04
N THR A 45 -7.15 -7.90 9.91
CA THR A 45 -8.23 -8.19 8.97
C THR A 45 -8.60 -9.67 9.06
N VAL A 46 -9.88 -9.95 9.24
CA VAL A 46 -10.39 -11.34 9.28
C VAL A 46 -10.85 -11.72 7.87
N GLU A 47 -10.00 -12.47 7.17
CA GLU A 47 -10.29 -12.94 5.82
C GLU A 47 -11.25 -14.12 5.83
N ASP A 48 -12.22 -14.11 4.91
CA ASP A 48 -13.20 -15.19 4.74
C ASP A 48 -12.51 -16.53 4.45
N GLY A 49 -13.09 -17.62 4.98
CA GLY A 49 -12.57 -18.96 4.78
C GLY A 49 -11.35 -19.33 5.67
N THR A 50 -10.85 -18.39 6.47
CA THR A 50 -9.74 -18.67 7.41
C THR A 50 -10.24 -19.36 8.70
N PRO A 51 -9.35 -20.08 9.42
CA PRO A 51 -9.70 -20.62 10.72
C PRO A 51 -10.13 -19.57 11.75
N LEU A 52 -9.61 -18.33 11.64
CA LEU A 52 -10.00 -17.21 12.50
C LEU A 52 -11.43 -16.77 12.21
N ALA A 53 -11.81 -16.65 10.91
CA ALA A 53 -13.17 -16.32 10.51
C ALA A 53 -14.18 -17.37 11.07
N GLN A 54 -13.86 -18.66 10.93
CA GLN A 54 -14.70 -19.74 11.46
C GLN A 54 -14.86 -19.65 12.98
N LYS A 55 -13.78 -19.39 13.73
CA LYS A 55 -13.84 -19.22 15.19
C LYS A 55 -14.68 -18.01 15.60
N LYS A 56 -14.58 -16.91 14.85
CA LYS A 56 -15.39 -15.69 15.05
C LYS A 56 -16.87 -16.00 14.84
N GLU A 57 -17.24 -16.68 13.75
CA GLU A 57 -18.61 -17.08 13.44
C GLU A 57 -19.19 -18.02 14.50
N GLN A 58 -18.37 -18.93 15.02
CA GLN A 58 -18.75 -19.86 16.08
C GLN A 58 -18.81 -19.22 17.48
N GLY A 59 -18.41 -17.95 17.61
CA GLY A 59 -18.34 -17.28 18.92
C GLY A 59 -17.30 -17.86 19.88
N THR A 60 -16.31 -18.61 19.37
CA THR A 60 -15.25 -19.23 20.19
C THR A 60 -14.04 -18.32 20.37
N VAL A 61 -14.02 -17.19 19.71
CA VAL A 61 -13.00 -16.14 19.83
C VAL A 61 -13.69 -14.79 19.90
N GLU A 62 -13.26 -13.94 20.80
CA GLU A 62 -13.71 -12.56 20.93
C GLU A 62 -12.65 -11.63 20.32
N LEU A 63 -13.08 -10.78 19.39
CA LEU A 63 -12.27 -9.73 18.79
C LEU A 63 -12.67 -8.39 19.38
N PRO A 64 -11.76 -7.40 19.39
CA PRO A 64 -12.14 -6.02 19.70
C PRO A 64 -13.27 -5.55 18.76
N SER A 65 -14.07 -4.58 19.21
CA SER A 65 -14.96 -3.87 18.30
C SER A 65 -14.14 -3.14 17.21
N PRO A 66 -14.73 -2.77 16.07
CA PRO A 66 -14.01 -1.99 15.06
C PRO A 66 -13.34 -0.75 15.64
N GLU A 67 -14.05 0.01 16.48
CA GLU A 67 -13.53 1.20 17.15
C GLU A 67 -12.39 0.83 18.12
N GLY A 68 -12.52 -0.27 18.86
CA GLY A 68 -11.45 -0.75 19.77
C GLY A 68 -10.21 -1.22 19.01
N ALA A 69 -10.36 -1.79 17.82
CA ALA A 69 -9.24 -2.14 16.96
C ALA A 69 -8.52 -0.90 16.42
N ASP A 70 -9.29 0.13 16.02
CA ASP A 70 -8.76 1.42 15.58
C ASP A 70 -8.02 2.12 16.72
N ASP A 71 -8.58 2.12 17.94
CA ASP A 71 -7.95 2.70 19.13
C ASP A 71 -6.62 2.00 19.45
N LEU A 72 -6.55 0.69 19.36
CA LEU A 72 -5.31 -0.07 19.55
C LEU A 72 -4.27 0.28 18.47
N TRP A 73 -4.66 0.39 17.20
CA TRP A 73 -3.75 0.77 16.14
C TRP A 73 -3.22 2.21 16.34
N ILE A 74 -4.09 3.16 16.70
CA ILE A 74 -3.72 4.55 16.99
C ILE A 74 -2.75 4.61 18.18
N LEU A 75 -3.02 3.86 19.25
CA LEU A 75 -2.13 3.75 20.40
C LEU A 75 -0.74 3.23 19.99
N GLY A 76 -0.70 2.18 19.17
CA GLY A 76 0.55 1.61 18.66
C GLY A 76 1.34 2.60 17.80
N ARG A 77 0.66 3.30 16.87
CA ARG A 77 1.24 4.38 16.07
C ARG A 77 1.87 5.46 16.95
N ASP A 78 1.10 5.97 17.90
CA ASP A 78 1.55 7.06 18.79
C ASP A 78 2.73 6.62 19.66
N ARG A 79 2.73 5.34 20.08
CA ARG A 79 3.87 4.77 20.80
C ARG A 79 5.14 4.74 19.94
N LEU A 80 5.05 4.25 18.70
CA LEU A 80 6.19 4.20 17.76
C LEU A 80 6.75 5.60 17.49
N ILE A 81 5.87 6.57 17.22
CA ILE A 81 6.26 7.97 16.99
C ILE A 81 6.94 8.57 18.25
N SER A 82 6.40 8.34 19.43
CA SER A 82 6.97 8.83 20.70
C SER A 82 8.37 8.27 20.99
N ARG A 83 8.70 7.13 20.39
CA ARG A 83 9.99 6.44 20.51
C ARG A 83 10.96 6.79 19.37
N GLY A 84 10.59 7.74 18.49
CA GLY A 84 11.47 8.32 17.46
C GLY A 84 11.38 7.66 16.08
N LEU A 85 10.45 6.74 15.84
CA LEU A 85 10.18 6.25 14.51
C LEU A 85 9.27 7.25 13.77
N GLN A 86 9.46 7.39 12.47
CA GLN A 86 8.58 8.18 11.61
C GLN A 86 7.60 7.25 10.90
N HIS A 87 6.32 7.62 10.94
CA HIS A 87 5.30 7.04 10.10
C HIS A 87 5.54 7.51 8.67
N TYR A 88 5.98 6.65 7.76
CA TYR A 88 6.33 7.05 6.39
C TYR A 88 5.33 6.57 5.34
N GLU A 89 4.51 5.57 5.65
CA GLU A 89 3.39 5.11 4.83
C GLU A 89 2.36 4.37 5.71
N VAL A 90 1.21 3.97 5.14
CA VAL A 90 -0.01 3.54 5.84
C VAL A 90 0.19 2.57 7.01
N SER A 91 1.17 1.67 6.96
CA SER A 91 1.38 0.64 7.99
C SER A 91 2.80 0.61 8.56
N ASN A 92 3.73 1.39 7.99
CA ASN A 92 5.15 1.24 8.29
C ASN A 92 5.76 2.47 8.96
N PHE A 93 6.61 2.17 9.92
CA PHE A 93 7.33 3.14 10.75
C PHE A 93 8.82 2.81 10.72
N ALA A 94 9.67 3.81 10.59
CA ALA A 94 11.12 3.62 10.54
C ALA A 94 11.87 4.74 11.24
N VAL A 95 13.06 4.45 11.70
CA VAL A 95 14.05 5.48 12.00
C VAL A 95 14.34 6.24 10.70
N PRO A 96 14.39 7.59 10.71
CA PRO A 96 14.63 8.38 9.50
C PRO A 96 15.83 7.90 8.69
N GLY A 97 15.61 7.64 7.39
CA GLY A 97 16.62 7.11 6.47
C GLY A 97 16.74 5.58 6.46
N LEU A 98 15.91 4.87 7.26
CA LEU A 98 15.85 3.41 7.29
C LEU A 98 14.49 2.87 6.81
N GLU A 99 13.77 3.65 6.02
CA GLU A 99 12.53 3.23 5.37
C GLU A 99 12.78 2.05 4.41
N SER A 100 11.83 1.13 4.28
CA SER A 100 11.93 0.02 3.36
C SER A 100 11.98 0.50 1.90
N LEU A 101 13.15 0.42 1.28
CA LEU A 101 13.32 0.76 -0.14
C LEU A 101 12.45 -0.12 -1.04
N HIS A 102 12.20 -1.37 -0.63
CA HIS A 102 11.32 -2.28 -1.35
C HIS A 102 9.88 -1.75 -1.37
N ASN A 103 9.33 -1.39 -0.21
CA ASN A 103 7.97 -0.85 -0.09
C ASN A 103 7.85 0.47 -0.86
N MET A 104 8.84 1.37 -0.70
CA MET A 104 8.82 2.66 -1.37
C MET A 104 8.83 2.57 -2.90
N ARG A 105 9.40 1.51 -3.50
CA ARG A 105 9.32 1.29 -4.95
C ARG A 105 7.89 1.06 -5.41
N TYR A 106 7.10 0.28 -4.67
CA TYR A 106 5.69 0.09 -4.97
C TYR A 106 4.90 1.40 -4.83
N TRP A 107 5.10 2.13 -3.72
CA TRP A 107 4.40 3.39 -3.49
C TRP A 107 4.73 4.46 -4.53
N ARG A 108 5.92 4.42 -5.10
CA ARG A 108 6.36 5.31 -6.18
C ARG A 108 6.00 4.83 -7.57
N MET A 109 5.34 3.69 -7.69
CA MET A 109 5.05 3.08 -9.00
C MET A 109 6.30 2.99 -9.90
N GLU A 110 7.42 2.52 -9.33
CA GLU A 110 8.61 2.16 -10.10
C GLU A 110 8.43 0.80 -10.73
N SER A 111 9.18 0.48 -11.79
CA SER A 111 9.19 -0.87 -12.37
C SER A 111 9.76 -1.89 -11.40
N TRP A 112 9.16 -3.08 -11.34
CA TRP A 112 9.66 -4.21 -10.56
C TRP A 112 9.45 -5.53 -11.31
N ILE A 113 10.27 -6.51 -10.96
CA ILE A 113 10.18 -7.87 -11.47
C ILE A 113 9.87 -8.80 -10.31
N GLY A 114 8.74 -9.51 -10.41
CA GLY A 114 8.35 -10.57 -9.48
C GLY A 114 8.86 -11.92 -9.94
N ILE A 115 9.30 -12.75 -9.00
CA ILE A 115 9.84 -14.09 -9.25
C ILE A 115 9.09 -15.10 -8.40
N GLY A 116 8.61 -16.18 -9.03
CA GLY A 116 7.94 -17.27 -8.33
C GLY A 116 6.45 -17.40 -8.66
N PRO A 117 5.78 -18.45 -8.15
CA PRO A 117 4.33 -18.60 -8.21
C PRO A 117 3.63 -17.42 -7.52
N SER A 118 2.51 -16.99 -8.07
CA SER A 118 1.74 -15.81 -7.63
C SER A 118 2.49 -14.47 -7.70
N ALA A 119 3.71 -14.43 -8.25
CA ALA A 119 4.46 -13.19 -8.39
C ALA A 119 3.86 -12.29 -9.49
N SER A 120 3.97 -10.97 -9.27
CA SER A 120 3.57 -9.95 -10.25
C SER A 120 4.77 -9.09 -10.62
N THR A 121 4.92 -8.84 -11.92
CA THR A 121 5.90 -7.92 -12.50
C THR A 121 5.14 -6.73 -13.08
N THR A 122 5.60 -5.52 -12.84
CA THR A 122 5.06 -4.31 -13.49
C THR A 122 6.21 -3.54 -14.11
N LEU A 123 6.14 -3.34 -15.43
CA LEU A 123 7.13 -2.56 -16.18
C LEU A 123 6.45 -1.30 -16.68
N VAL A 124 6.92 -0.17 -16.22
CA VAL A 124 6.39 1.16 -16.55
C VAL A 124 7.18 1.72 -17.72
N ASP A 125 6.47 2.18 -18.74
CA ASP A 125 7.02 3.02 -19.80
C ASP A 125 6.89 4.48 -19.37
N GLU A 126 8.00 5.06 -18.94
CA GLU A 126 8.06 6.44 -18.43
C GLU A 126 7.73 7.47 -19.52
N ALA A 127 8.05 7.20 -20.78
CA ALA A 127 7.84 8.14 -21.89
C ALA A 127 6.37 8.16 -22.35
N GLU A 128 5.76 6.98 -22.42
CA GLU A 128 4.37 6.84 -22.86
C GLU A 128 3.38 7.02 -21.70
N GLY A 129 3.83 6.91 -20.45
CA GLY A 129 2.97 6.95 -19.28
C GLY A 129 2.02 5.75 -19.20
N THR A 130 2.48 4.58 -19.61
CA THR A 130 1.73 3.31 -19.62
C THR A 130 2.51 2.24 -18.86
N ALA A 131 1.91 1.06 -18.63
CA ALA A 131 2.64 -0.04 -18.04
C ALA A 131 2.17 -1.39 -18.61
N VAL A 132 3.00 -2.41 -18.40
CA VAL A 132 2.64 -3.81 -18.62
C VAL A 132 2.77 -4.54 -17.30
N ARG A 133 1.71 -5.21 -16.87
CA ARG A 133 1.69 -6.08 -15.69
C ARG A 133 1.61 -7.53 -16.12
N ARG A 134 2.46 -8.38 -15.53
CA ARG A 134 2.46 -9.83 -15.74
C ARG A 134 2.30 -10.51 -14.39
N SER A 135 1.35 -11.42 -14.29
CA SER A 135 1.10 -12.19 -13.07
C SER A 135 1.30 -13.68 -13.36
N VAL A 136 2.08 -14.33 -12.51
CA VAL A 136 2.35 -15.77 -12.59
C VAL A 136 1.27 -16.51 -11.78
N GLY A 137 0.72 -17.57 -12.35
CA GLY A 137 -0.27 -18.40 -11.66
C GLY A 137 0.28 -19.04 -10.38
N ALA A 138 -0.63 -19.37 -9.45
CA ALA A 138 -0.28 -19.88 -8.13
C ALA A 138 0.19 -21.35 -8.11
N ASP A 139 0.07 -22.10 -9.24
CA ASP A 139 0.45 -23.51 -9.30
C ASP A 139 1.97 -23.69 -9.25
N VAL A 140 2.46 -24.09 -8.06
CA VAL A 140 3.87 -24.38 -7.80
C VAL A 140 4.37 -25.53 -8.68
N GLY A 141 3.55 -26.56 -8.92
CA GLY A 141 3.92 -27.72 -9.73
C GLY A 141 4.15 -27.32 -11.19
N ALA A 142 3.24 -26.55 -11.77
CA ALA A 142 3.39 -26.02 -13.12
C ALA A 142 4.61 -25.08 -13.22
N TYR A 143 4.85 -24.26 -12.21
CA TYR A 143 6.01 -23.35 -12.16
C TYR A 143 7.34 -24.12 -12.19
N ILE A 144 7.50 -25.13 -11.32
CA ILE A 144 8.73 -25.96 -11.26
C ILE A 144 8.95 -26.73 -12.58
N GLN A 145 7.88 -27.14 -13.26
CA GLN A 145 7.94 -27.81 -14.55
C GLN A 145 8.20 -26.87 -15.74
N GLY A 146 8.41 -25.56 -15.49
CA GLY A 146 8.63 -24.56 -16.53
C GLY A 146 7.38 -24.25 -17.38
N ARG A 147 6.19 -24.53 -16.84
CA ARG A 147 4.89 -24.32 -17.54
C ARG A 147 3.93 -23.45 -16.71
N PRO A 148 4.38 -22.30 -16.14
CA PRO A 148 3.48 -21.45 -15.39
C PRO A 148 2.44 -20.83 -16.31
N ILE A 149 1.23 -20.61 -15.78
CA ILE A 149 0.24 -19.76 -16.45
C ILE A 149 0.67 -18.32 -16.21
N ILE A 150 0.84 -17.55 -17.29
CA ILE A 150 1.16 -16.13 -17.21
C ILE A 150 -0.02 -15.35 -17.76
N GLN A 151 -0.54 -14.44 -16.95
CA GLN A 151 -1.51 -13.44 -17.36
C GLN A 151 -0.78 -12.12 -17.63
N GLN A 152 -1.14 -11.42 -18.70
CA GLN A 152 -0.57 -10.12 -19.02
C GLN A 152 -1.70 -9.11 -19.21
N GLU A 153 -1.51 -7.94 -18.59
CA GLU A 153 -2.39 -6.79 -18.67
C GLU A 153 -1.62 -5.59 -19.19
N ARG A 154 -2.23 -4.82 -20.09
CA ARG A 154 -1.74 -3.49 -20.47
C ARG A 154 -2.47 -2.44 -19.63
N ILE A 155 -1.71 -1.62 -18.94
CA ILE A 155 -2.19 -0.52 -18.13
C ILE A 155 -2.05 0.75 -18.97
N ASP A 156 -3.17 1.31 -19.34
CA ASP A 156 -3.17 2.56 -20.11
C ASP A 156 -2.76 3.75 -19.22
N ARG A 157 -2.55 4.88 -19.89
CA ARG A 157 -2.09 6.12 -19.27
C ARG A 157 -3.02 6.60 -18.15
N ARG A 158 -4.32 6.49 -18.37
CA ARG A 158 -5.34 6.93 -17.41
C ARG A 158 -5.34 6.04 -16.16
N THR A 159 -5.35 4.73 -16.35
CA THR A 159 -5.28 3.76 -15.25
C THR A 159 -3.99 3.93 -14.46
N LEU A 160 -2.86 4.17 -15.13
CA LEU A 160 -1.60 4.41 -14.43
C LEU A 160 -1.59 5.72 -13.62
N MET A 161 -2.29 6.78 -14.07
CA MET A 161 -2.51 8.00 -13.27
C MET A 161 -3.28 7.68 -11.97
N GLU A 162 -4.36 6.90 -12.08
CA GLU A 162 -5.15 6.46 -10.91
C GLU A 162 -4.28 5.68 -9.91
N GLU A 163 -3.55 4.70 -10.41
CA GLU A 163 -2.66 3.89 -9.58
C GLU A 163 -1.59 4.75 -8.89
N MET A 164 -0.97 5.71 -9.60
CA MET A 164 0.00 6.63 -8.99
C MET A 164 -0.61 7.52 -7.92
N ILE A 165 -1.82 8.01 -8.10
CA ILE A 165 -2.54 8.79 -7.08
C ILE A 165 -2.85 7.88 -5.88
N MET A 166 -3.38 6.68 -6.12
CA MET A 166 -3.72 5.74 -5.07
C MET A 166 -2.51 5.29 -4.25
N MET A 167 -1.38 5.03 -4.90
CA MET A 167 -0.17 4.55 -4.25
C MET A 167 0.58 5.68 -3.54
N GLY A 168 0.75 6.83 -4.20
CA GLY A 168 1.45 7.97 -3.63
C GLY A 168 0.79 8.53 -2.37
N LEU A 169 -0.55 8.58 -2.33
CA LEU A 169 -1.30 9.06 -1.16
C LEU A 169 -1.28 8.10 0.04
N ARG A 170 -0.76 6.89 -0.12
CA ARG A 170 -0.49 5.99 1.01
C ARG A 170 0.77 6.36 1.78
N THR A 171 1.59 7.25 1.25
CA THR A 171 2.79 7.73 1.94
C THR A 171 2.56 9.09 2.57
N THR A 172 3.22 9.36 3.68
CA THR A 172 3.20 10.69 4.32
C THR A 172 3.91 11.76 3.48
N GLY A 173 4.81 11.34 2.57
CA GLY A 173 5.43 12.20 1.56
C GLY A 173 4.45 12.66 0.49
N GLY A 174 3.43 11.85 0.21
CA GLY A 174 2.44 12.09 -0.83
C GLY A 174 2.94 11.74 -2.23
N ILE A 175 2.28 12.30 -3.23
CA ILE A 175 2.59 12.06 -4.64
C ILE A 175 3.84 12.84 -5.04
N ASP A 176 4.78 12.17 -5.72
CA ASP A 176 5.91 12.82 -6.37
C ASP A 176 5.42 13.58 -7.61
N GLU A 177 5.18 14.88 -7.43
CA GLU A 177 4.67 15.78 -8.49
C GLU A 177 5.63 15.91 -9.68
N GLY A 178 6.92 15.86 -9.42
CA GLY A 178 7.92 15.95 -10.50
C GLY A 178 7.85 14.73 -11.41
N ARG A 179 7.79 13.55 -10.82
CA ARG A 179 7.64 12.30 -11.56
C ARG A 179 6.27 12.18 -12.22
N PHE A 180 5.22 12.55 -11.53
CA PHE A 180 3.87 12.56 -12.08
C PHE A 180 3.77 13.48 -13.31
N PHE A 181 4.30 14.69 -13.22
CA PHE A 181 4.33 15.64 -14.33
C PHE A 181 5.18 15.12 -15.50
N SER A 182 6.37 14.61 -15.23
CA SER A 182 7.25 14.05 -16.27
C SER A 182 6.57 12.93 -17.05
N ARG A 183 5.79 12.08 -16.36
CA ARG A 183 5.11 10.92 -16.95
C ARG A 183 3.83 11.30 -17.69
N PHE A 184 3.09 12.26 -17.17
CA PHE A 184 1.73 12.55 -17.64
C PHE A 184 1.51 13.95 -18.20
N GLY A 185 2.44 14.88 -18.05
CA GLY A 185 2.27 16.28 -18.45
C GLY A 185 1.24 17.05 -17.60
N TRP A 186 0.76 16.46 -16.51
CA TRP A 186 -0.15 17.05 -15.54
C TRP A 186 0.45 16.94 -14.15
N THR A 187 0.07 17.84 -13.24
CA THR A 187 0.35 17.67 -11.82
C THR A 187 -0.83 16.93 -11.17
N ALA A 188 -0.56 16.07 -10.21
CA ALA A 188 -1.62 15.44 -9.43
C ALA A 188 -2.43 16.49 -8.66
N GLU A 189 -1.76 17.53 -8.15
CA GLU A 189 -2.38 18.68 -7.50
C GLU A 189 -3.49 19.31 -8.39
N ALA A 190 -3.26 19.50 -9.69
CA ALA A 190 -4.25 20.08 -10.59
C ALA A 190 -5.42 19.12 -10.87
N LEU A 191 -5.14 17.83 -10.92
CA LEU A 191 -6.15 16.82 -11.24
C LEU A 191 -7.14 16.59 -10.09
N ILE A 192 -6.70 16.73 -8.83
CA ILE A 192 -7.51 16.50 -7.63
C ILE A 192 -7.61 17.76 -6.73
N ALA A 193 -7.53 18.95 -7.34
CA ALA A 193 -7.44 20.23 -6.62
C ALA A 193 -8.63 20.51 -5.70
N ASP A 194 -9.85 20.23 -6.14
CA ASP A 194 -11.05 20.51 -5.37
C ASP A 194 -11.14 19.59 -4.15
N THR A 195 -10.76 18.33 -4.30
CA THR A 195 -10.69 17.37 -3.20
C THR A 195 -9.61 17.77 -2.20
N LEU A 196 -8.41 18.10 -2.67
CA LEU A 196 -7.33 18.61 -1.81
C LEU A 196 -7.76 19.88 -1.06
N HIS A 197 -8.41 20.82 -1.72
CA HIS A 197 -8.90 22.05 -1.09
C HIS A 197 -9.87 21.77 0.06
N ARG A 198 -10.88 20.92 -0.19
CA ARG A 198 -11.85 20.52 0.85
C ARG A 198 -11.17 19.84 2.05
N TRP A 199 -10.17 19.00 1.79
CA TRP A 199 -9.48 18.28 2.85
C TRP A 199 -8.47 19.14 3.60
N ARG A 200 -7.81 20.08 2.93
CA ARG A 200 -6.96 21.10 3.54
C ARG A 200 -7.73 22.00 4.49
N SER A 201 -8.94 22.42 4.12
CA SER A 201 -9.80 23.24 5.00
C SER A 201 -10.19 22.54 6.30
N ARG A 202 -10.07 21.20 6.35
CA ARG A 202 -10.30 20.35 7.52
C ARG A 202 -9.01 19.90 8.20
N SER A 203 -7.85 20.39 7.76
CA SER A 203 -6.53 19.96 8.24
C SER A 203 -6.23 18.46 8.02
N LEU A 204 -6.89 17.82 7.04
CA LEU A 204 -6.72 16.41 6.70
C LEU A 204 -5.76 16.18 5.52
N ALA A 205 -5.41 17.24 4.77
CA ALA A 205 -4.39 17.19 3.73
C ALA A 205 -3.29 18.23 3.99
N HIS A 206 -2.10 17.94 3.48
CA HIS A 206 -0.94 18.81 3.64
C HIS A 206 -1.16 20.15 2.90
N PRO A 207 -0.79 21.31 3.49
CA PRO A 207 -1.12 22.62 2.91
C PRO A 207 -0.45 22.91 1.57
N SER A 208 0.72 22.33 1.29
CA SER A 208 1.57 22.71 0.16
C SER A 208 1.94 21.57 -0.80
N ARG A 209 1.43 20.37 -0.60
CA ARG A 209 1.69 19.22 -1.48
C ARG A 209 0.51 18.26 -1.48
N PRO A 210 0.35 17.39 -2.52
CA PRO A 210 -0.68 16.36 -2.57
C PRO A 210 -0.31 15.18 -1.67
N ALA A 211 -0.47 15.38 -0.38
CA ALA A 211 -0.26 14.39 0.68
C ALA A 211 -1.34 14.54 1.75
N LEU A 212 -1.59 13.47 2.49
CA LEU A 212 -2.48 13.48 3.65
C LEU A 212 -1.71 13.74 4.94
N THR A 213 -2.38 14.34 5.92
CA THR A 213 -1.88 14.40 7.30
C THR A 213 -2.10 13.05 7.98
N GLU A 214 -1.53 12.85 9.18
CA GLU A 214 -1.80 11.66 10.01
C GLU A 214 -3.31 11.40 10.19
N GLY A 215 -4.09 12.44 10.47
CA GLY A 215 -5.54 12.33 10.56
C GLY A 215 -6.22 12.05 9.22
N GLY A 216 -5.64 12.54 8.12
CA GLY A 216 -6.12 12.27 6.77
C GLY A 216 -5.87 10.83 6.33
N LEU A 217 -4.75 10.23 6.71
CA LEU A 217 -4.42 8.84 6.40
C LEU A 217 -5.43 7.85 7.02
N LEU A 218 -5.98 8.15 8.19
CA LEU A 218 -7.06 7.36 8.79
C LEU A 218 -8.34 7.32 7.94
N LEU A 219 -8.51 8.32 7.07
CA LEU A 219 -9.66 8.46 6.17
C LEU A 219 -9.28 8.29 4.70
N LEU A 220 -8.13 7.64 4.41
CA LEU A 220 -7.54 7.52 3.08
C LEU A 220 -8.54 7.02 2.03
N ASN A 221 -9.30 5.96 2.33
CA ASN A 221 -10.24 5.39 1.36
C ASN A 221 -11.35 6.40 0.98
N GLN A 222 -11.78 7.23 1.93
CA GLN A 222 -12.75 8.28 1.66
C GLN A 222 -12.16 9.39 0.79
N PHE A 223 -10.89 9.75 1.02
CA PHE A 223 -10.18 10.69 0.17
C PHE A 223 -10.03 10.14 -1.25
N LEU A 224 -9.54 8.92 -1.39
CA LEU A 224 -9.29 8.28 -2.68
C LEU A 224 -10.56 8.21 -3.53
N LYS A 225 -11.69 7.86 -2.93
CA LYS A 225 -12.98 7.85 -3.64
C LYS A 225 -13.26 9.22 -4.27
N GLN A 226 -13.16 10.31 -3.50
CA GLN A 226 -13.42 11.66 -3.99
C GLN A 226 -12.40 12.12 -5.04
N ALA A 227 -11.12 11.80 -4.82
CA ALA A 227 -10.05 12.16 -5.73
C ALA A 227 -10.18 11.45 -7.09
N LEU A 228 -10.55 10.17 -7.09
CA LEU A 228 -10.75 9.40 -8.32
C LEU A 228 -12.01 9.83 -9.07
N GLU A 229 -13.09 10.20 -8.37
CA GLU A 229 -14.29 10.80 -8.99
C GLU A 229 -13.96 12.14 -9.66
N GLU A 230 -13.13 13.00 -9.02
CA GLU A 230 -12.68 14.25 -9.60
C GLU A 230 -11.76 14.03 -10.81
N LEU A 231 -10.83 13.07 -10.71
CA LEU A 231 -9.95 12.70 -11.81
C LEU A 231 -10.74 12.20 -13.03
N GLU A 232 -11.77 11.34 -12.83
CA GLU A 232 -12.64 10.85 -13.90
C GLU A 232 -13.37 11.98 -14.61
N ALA A 233 -13.83 12.98 -13.87
CA ALA A 233 -14.50 14.15 -14.45
C ALA A 233 -13.57 15.01 -15.32
N LYS A 234 -12.26 15.08 -14.99
CA LYS A 234 -11.26 15.88 -15.72
C LYS A 234 -10.58 15.14 -16.86
N VAL A 235 -10.37 13.84 -16.67
CA VAL A 235 -9.71 12.93 -17.62
C VAL A 235 -10.55 11.68 -17.73
N PRO A 236 -11.68 11.70 -18.45
CA PRO A 236 -12.56 10.55 -18.53
C PRO A 236 -11.86 9.36 -19.18
N SER A 237 -12.19 8.17 -18.70
CA SER A 237 -11.76 6.92 -19.30
C SER A 237 -12.22 6.87 -20.76
N THR A 238 -11.30 6.63 -21.68
CA THR A 238 -11.69 6.37 -23.07
C THR A 238 -12.56 5.11 -23.06
N PRO A 239 -13.77 5.10 -23.67
CA PRO A 239 -14.58 3.91 -23.75
C PRO A 239 -13.75 2.81 -24.44
N GLY A 240 -13.15 1.96 -23.63
CA GLY A 240 -12.05 1.09 -24.05
C GLY A 240 -12.57 -0.21 -24.61
N ILE A 241 -11.86 -0.71 -25.53
CA ILE A 241 -11.65 -2.11 -25.81
C ILE A 241 -11.65 -2.90 -24.49
N PRO A 242 -12.56 -3.86 -24.28
CA PRO A 242 -12.57 -4.68 -23.07
C PRO A 242 -11.20 -5.33 -22.89
N GLY A 243 -10.55 -5.10 -21.78
CA GLY A 243 -9.29 -5.73 -21.38
C GLY A 243 -9.47 -7.24 -21.20
N GLY A 244 -9.45 -7.96 -22.30
CA GLY A 244 -9.62 -9.39 -22.34
C GLY A 244 -8.90 -9.96 -23.56
N PHE A 245 -7.57 -9.95 -23.52
CA PHE A 245 -6.80 -10.77 -24.46
C PHE A 245 -6.00 -11.80 -23.69
N THR A 246 -6.58 -13.01 -23.60
CA THR A 246 -5.78 -14.23 -23.48
C THR A 246 -5.22 -14.50 -24.86
N ASP A 247 -4.07 -13.93 -25.16
CA ASP A 247 -3.29 -14.41 -26.31
C ASP A 247 -2.63 -15.74 -25.93
N LYS A 248 -3.17 -16.83 -26.49
CA LYS A 248 -2.69 -18.20 -26.31
C LYS A 248 -1.53 -18.54 -27.23
N SER A 249 -0.83 -17.57 -27.81
CA SER A 249 0.20 -17.83 -28.81
C SER A 249 1.50 -17.08 -28.51
N GLU A 250 2.28 -17.55 -27.55
CA GLU A 250 3.73 -17.37 -27.64
C GLU A 250 4.43 -18.70 -27.41
N LYS A 251 5.20 -19.10 -28.44
CA LYS A 251 6.11 -20.23 -28.43
C LYS A 251 7.18 -20.05 -27.35
N PRO A 252 7.70 -21.15 -26.79
CA PRO A 252 8.85 -21.04 -25.89
C PRO A 252 10.03 -20.39 -26.64
N LEU A 253 10.69 -19.49 -25.97
CA LEU A 253 12.00 -18.99 -26.36
C LEU A 253 13.01 -20.13 -26.16
N ASP A 254 13.66 -20.53 -27.22
CA ASP A 254 14.78 -21.46 -27.26
C ASP A 254 15.99 -20.90 -26.48
#